data_ccaeffba5d93b641d9c97654fb50ddee
#
_entry.id   ccaeffba5d93b641d9c97654fb50ddee
#
_cell.length_a   1.000
_cell.length_b   1.000
_cell.length_c   1.000
_cell.angle_alpha   90.00
_cell.angle_beta   90.00
_cell.angle_gamma   90.00
#
_symmetry.space_group_name_H-M   'P 1'
#
loop_
_entity.id
_entity.type
_entity.pdbx_description
1 polymer ?
#
loop_
_entity_poly.entity_id
_entity_poly.type
_entity_poly.pdbx_seq_one_letter_code
_entity_poly.pdbx_strand_id
1 'polypeptide(L)'
;EMAITYLKKSPKTSSTDDTKTREIVENILKDIETSKEEGCKELSKKFDKYEGEVVISKEKIEDIKKNLDQKTKDDVQFAHERVRKFAEAQLKNYGQDFEVELSEGLYAGQRLIPVNTAGCYVPAGRYAHIASAVMSVTTAKVAGVKNILVCSSPKPGVGVHPTIVYTADLCGADVIMNLGGVQAIAAMTNGLFGNAPADILVGP
;
A
#
# COMPACT_ATOMS: atom_id res chain seq x y z
N GLU A 1 12.66 13.89 45.42
CA GLU A 1 12.72 13.49 43.99
C GLU A 1 12.49 12.00 43.90
N MET A 2 11.41 11.57 43.26
CA MET A 2 11.19 10.13 43.00
C MET A 2 12.12 9.69 41.86
N ALA A 3 13.05 8.79 42.15
CA ALA A 3 13.91 8.20 41.14
C ALA A 3 13.10 7.29 40.20
N ILE A 4 13.25 7.48 38.88
CA ILE A 4 12.62 6.63 37.86
C ILE A 4 13.30 5.28 37.89
N THR A 5 12.54 4.20 38.22
CA THR A 5 13.04 2.83 38.18
C THR A 5 12.56 2.17 36.89
N TYR A 6 13.51 1.73 36.04
CA TYR A 6 13.20 1.00 34.81
C TYR A 6 13.03 -0.49 35.12
N LEU A 7 11.84 -1.03 34.93
CA LEU A 7 11.57 -2.46 35.11
C LEU A 7 12.23 -3.28 33.97
N LYS A 8 12.32 -2.71 32.76
CA LYS A 8 13.00 -3.30 31.61
C LYS A 8 13.50 -2.18 30.70
N LYS A 9 14.75 -2.28 30.27
CA LYS A 9 15.30 -1.41 29.22
C LYS A 9 15.40 -2.22 27.93
N SER A 10 14.86 -1.68 26.85
CA SER A 10 15.09 -2.22 25.51
C SER A 10 16.58 -2.07 25.17
N PRO A 11 17.27 -3.10 24.68
CA PRO A 11 18.59 -2.91 24.11
C PRO A 11 18.45 -1.93 22.94
N LYS A 12 19.36 -0.94 22.87
CA LYS A 12 19.44 -0.11 21.67
C LYS A 12 19.85 -1.02 20.53
N THR A 13 18.87 -1.41 19.70
CA THR A 13 19.15 -2.09 18.45
C THR A 13 19.53 -1.02 17.44
N SER A 14 20.72 -1.14 16.87
CA SER A 14 21.22 -0.32 15.75
C SER A 14 20.47 -0.59 14.43
N SER A 15 19.30 -1.22 14.49
CA SER A 15 18.52 -1.65 13.31
C SER A 15 18.02 -0.53 12.42
N THR A 16 18.06 0.72 12.87
CA THR A 16 17.71 1.90 12.07
C THR A 16 18.91 2.54 11.35
N ASP A 17 20.12 2.05 11.59
CA ASP A 17 21.38 2.62 11.07
C ASP A 17 22.26 1.57 10.41
N ASP A 18 21.64 0.59 9.75
CA ASP A 18 22.34 -0.41 8.95
C ASP A 18 22.72 0.19 7.59
N THR A 19 23.91 0.79 7.55
CA THR A 19 24.52 1.40 6.36
C THR A 19 24.55 0.40 5.19
N LYS A 20 24.79 -0.89 5.47
CA LYS A 20 24.81 -1.93 4.43
C LYS A 20 23.44 -2.17 3.82
N THR A 21 22.40 -2.24 4.63
CA THR A 21 21.02 -2.38 4.13
C THR A 21 20.63 -1.17 3.29
N ARG A 22 20.97 0.03 3.74
CA ARG A 22 20.72 1.27 2.97
C ARG A 22 21.44 1.23 1.62
N GLU A 23 22.73 0.91 1.57
CA GLU A 23 23.50 0.80 0.33
C GLU A 23 22.89 -0.22 -0.64
N ILE A 24 22.46 -1.38 -0.14
CA ILE A 24 21.79 -2.41 -0.96
C ILE A 24 20.50 -1.85 -1.58
N VAL A 25 19.67 -1.19 -0.77
CA VAL A 25 18.40 -0.62 -1.23
C VAL A 25 18.64 0.49 -2.25
N GLU A 26 19.58 1.41 -1.99
CA GLU A 26 19.92 2.51 -2.91
C GLU A 26 20.45 1.97 -4.25
N ASN A 27 21.27 0.92 -4.23
CA ASN A 27 21.76 0.28 -5.46
C ASN A 27 20.60 -0.35 -6.26
N ILE A 28 19.70 -1.08 -5.60
CA ILE A 28 18.51 -1.66 -6.25
C ILE A 28 17.65 -0.56 -6.89
N LEU A 29 17.42 0.56 -6.18
CA LEU A 29 16.64 1.67 -6.71
C LEU A 29 17.29 2.28 -7.96
N LYS A 30 18.62 2.51 -7.93
CA LYS A 30 19.38 3.01 -9.10
C LYS A 30 19.33 2.04 -10.27
N ASP A 31 19.48 0.75 -10.02
CA ASP A 31 19.41 -0.27 -11.06
C ASP A 31 18.03 -0.26 -11.73
N ILE A 32 16.95 -0.14 -10.96
CA ILE A 32 15.58 -0.09 -11.49
C ILE A 32 15.32 1.23 -12.25
N GLU A 33 15.92 2.36 -11.88
CA GLU A 33 15.81 3.60 -12.65
C GLU A 33 16.24 3.42 -14.11
N THR A 34 17.20 2.53 -14.37
CA THR A 34 17.70 2.23 -15.72
C THR A 34 16.98 1.04 -16.35
N SER A 35 16.88 -0.07 -15.63
CA SER A 35 16.34 -1.35 -16.12
C SER A 35 14.80 -1.39 -16.16
N LYS A 36 14.14 -0.46 -15.46
CA LYS A 36 12.67 -0.33 -15.44
C LYS A 36 11.96 -1.65 -15.05
N GLU A 37 10.98 -2.05 -15.85
CA GLU A 37 10.14 -3.23 -15.62
C GLU A 37 10.93 -4.53 -15.63
N GLU A 38 11.92 -4.65 -16.51
CA GLU A 38 12.76 -5.85 -16.58
C GLU A 38 13.57 -6.06 -15.29
N GLY A 39 14.15 -4.98 -14.75
CA GLY A 39 14.84 -5.06 -13.44
C GLY A 39 13.92 -5.50 -12.30
N CYS A 40 12.67 -5.02 -12.28
CA CYS A 40 11.67 -5.47 -11.31
C CYS A 40 11.37 -6.96 -11.44
N LYS A 41 11.22 -7.48 -12.68
CA LYS A 41 10.97 -8.90 -12.96
C LYS A 41 12.14 -9.78 -12.56
N GLU A 42 13.37 -9.36 -12.87
CA GLU A 42 14.58 -10.08 -12.48
C GLU A 42 14.72 -10.20 -10.96
N LEU A 43 14.43 -9.12 -10.23
CA LEU A 43 14.44 -9.13 -8.77
C LEU A 43 13.31 -10.00 -8.19
N SER A 44 12.12 -9.98 -8.80
CA SER A 44 11.02 -10.86 -8.41
C SER A 44 11.39 -12.34 -8.63
N LYS A 45 12.00 -12.65 -9.77
CA LYS A 45 12.55 -14.01 -10.03
C LYS A 45 13.60 -14.40 -9.00
N LYS A 46 14.52 -13.49 -8.67
CA LYS A 46 15.64 -13.74 -7.75
C LYS A 46 15.16 -13.95 -6.31
N PHE A 47 14.31 -13.06 -5.80
CA PHE A 47 13.93 -13.00 -4.39
C PHE A 47 12.63 -13.75 -4.08
N ASP A 48 11.61 -13.58 -4.94
CA ASP A 48 10.28 -14.17 -4.72
C ASP A 48 10.11 -15.50 -5.46
N LYS A 49 11.05 -15.87 -6.35
CA LYS A 49 10.96 -17.05 -7.23
C LYS A 49 9.68 -17.02 -8.09
N TYR A 50 9.32 -15.82 -8.52
CA TYR A 50 8.11 -15.58 -9.29
C TYR A 50 8.46 -15.05 -10.68
N GLU A 51 7.91 -15.68 -11.72
CA GLU A 51 8.12 -15.36 -13.14
C GLU A 51 6.80 -15.14 -13.88
N GLY A 52 5.69 -15.03 -13.15
CA GLY A 52 4.37 -14.79 -13.74
C GLY A 52 4.12 -13.32 -14.07
N GLU A 53 2.90 -13.06 -14.52
CA GLU A 53 2.45 -11.70 -14.83
C GLU A 53 2.48 -10.80 -13.59
N VAL A 54 3.03 -9.59 -13.75
CA VAL A 54 3.14 -8.64 -12.65
C VAL A 54 1.79 -8.05 -12.32
N VAL A 55 1.07 -7.54 -13.31
CA VAL A 55 -0.28 -6.99 -13.10
C VAL A 55 -1.30 -8.11 -13.10
N ILE A 56 -2.09 -8.21 -12.05
CA ILE A 56 -3.17 -9.22 -11.96
C ILE A 56 -4.34 -8.77 -12.82
N SER A 57 -4.71 -9.60 -13.80
CA SER A 57 -5.81 -9.27 -14.71
C SER A 57 -7.17 -9.29 -14.00
N LYS A 58 -8.13 -8.56 -14.55
CA LYS A 58 -9.51 -8.54 -14.02
C LYS A 58 -10.15 -9.93 -14.03
N GLU A 59 -9.88 -10.74 -15.07
CA GLU A 59 -10.37 -12.11 -15.18
C GLU A 59 -9.82 -12.97 -14.03
N LYS A 60 -8.55 -12.80 -13.69
CA LYS A 60 -7.92 -13.51 -12.56
C LYS A 60 -8.50 -13.08 -11.22
N ILE A 61 -8.78 -11.80 -11.05
CA ILE A 61 -9.44 -11.26 -9.84
C ILE A 61 -10.83 -11.89 -9.70
N GLU A 62 -11.64 -11.92 -10.77
CA GLU A 62 -12.96 -12.51 -10.75
C GLU A 62 -12.94 -14.03 -10.49
N ASP A 63 -11.94 -14.75 -11.04
CA ASP A 63 -11.74 -16.17 -10.74
C ASP A 63 -11.43 -16.39 -9.25
N ILE A 64 -10.53 -15.58 -8.68
CA ILE A 64 -10.23 -15.61 -7.24
C ILE A 64 -11.50 -15.35 -6.42
N LYS A 65 -12.27 -14.34 -6.77
CA LYS A 65 -13.54 -14.00 -6.08
C LYS A 65 -14.54 -15.16 -6.09
N LYS A 66 -14.63 -15.90 -7.19
CA LYS A 66 -15.53 -17.07 -7.29
C LYS A 66 -15.08 -18.22 -6.40
N ASN A 67 -13.78 -18.45 -6.32
CA ASN A 67 -13.21 -19.61 -5.64
C ASN A 67 -12.92 -19.40 -4.15
N LEU A 68 -12.99 -18.16 -3.65
CA LEU A 68 -12.78 -17.87 -2.23
C LEU A 68 -14.02 -18.31 -1.43
N ASP A 69 -13.79 -18.91 -0.26
CA ASP A 69 -14.86 -19.36 0.61
C ASP A 69 -15.69 -18.19 1.19
N GLN A 70 -16.97 -18.45 1.42
CA GLN A 70 -17.92 -17.42 1.83
C GLN A 70 -17.57 -16.82 3.20
N LYS A 71 -17.10 -17.65 4.14
CA LYS A 71 -16.73 -17.19 5.47
C LYS A 71 -15.60 -16.15 5.40
N THR A 72 -14.57 -16.41 4.61
CA THR A 72 -13.47 -15.45 4.39
C THR A 72 -13.98 -14.15 3.78
N LYS A 73 -14.89 -14.21 2.81
CA LYS A 73 -15.50 -13.00 2.22
C LYS A 73 -16.27 -12.20 3.25
N ASP A 74 -17.08 -12.85 4.08
CA ASP A 74 -17.88 -12.20 5.11
C ASP A 74 -16.99 -11.54 6.18
N ASP A 75 -15.91 -12.22 6.61
CA ASP A 75 -14.95 -11.70 7.58
C ASP A 75 -14.22 -10.45 7.04
N VAL A 76 -13.82 -10.48 5.77
CA VAL A 76 -13.17 -9.34 5.10
C VAL A 76 -14.13 -8.17 4.93
N GLN A 77 -15.35 -8.44 4.49
CA GLN A 77 -16.39 -7.41 4.34
C GLN A 77 -16.71 -6.74 5.69
N PHE A 78 -16.84 -7.56 6.74
CA PHE A 78 -17.06 -7.07 8.09
C PHE A 78 -15.94 -6.10 8.54
N ALA A 79 -14.68 -6.42 8.28
CA ALA A 79 -13.55 -5.56 8.60
C ALA A 79 -13.55 -4.28 7.74
N HIS A 80 -13.77 -4.42 6.44
CA HIS A 80 -13.83 -3.30 5.49
C HIS A 80 -14.89 -2.26 5.89
N GLU A 81 -16.12 -2.69 6.17
CA GLU A 81 -17.22 -1.79 6.54
C GLU A 81 -16.89 -0.94 7.78
N ARG A 82 -16.21 -1.51 8.77
CA ARG A 82 -15.82 -0.82 10.00
C ARG A 82 -14.72 0.21 9.76
N VAL A 83 -13.69 -0.18 9.05
CA VAL A 83 -12.59 0.73 8.68
C VAL A 83 -13.12 1.86 7.82
N ARG A 84 -13.95 1.56 6.83
CA ARG A 84 -14.58 2.54 5.97
C ARG A 84 -15.42 3.55 6.76
N LYS A 85 -16.32 3.06 7.61
CA LYS A 85 -17.17 3.91 8.45
C LYS A 85 -16.34 4.84 9.35
N PHE A 86 -15.26 4.31 9.92
CA PHE A 86 -14.37 5.12 10.75
C PHE A 86 -13.61 6.16 9.92
N ALA A 87 -13.06 5.79 8.76
CA ALA A 87 -12.36 6.71 7.86
C ALA A 87 -13.30 7.82 7.35
N GLU A 88 -14.55 7.50 7.01
CA GLU A 88 -15.57 8.50 6.62
C GLU A 88 -15.87 9.48 7.76
N ALA A 89 -15.95 8.99 9.00
CA ALA A 89 -16.12 9.84 10.17
C ALA A 89 -14.88 10.73 10.42
N GLN A 90 -13.67 10.19 10.24
CA GLN A 90 -12.44 10.99 10.33
C GLN A 90 -12.44 12.09 9.28
N LEU A 91 -12.68 11.77 8.00
CA LEU A 91 -12.69 12.75 6.92
C LEU A 91 -13.68 13.89 7.20
N LYS A 92 -14.88 13.56 7.69
CA LYS A 92 -15.88 14.54 8.08
C LYS A 92 -15.40 15.49 9.18
N ASN A 93 -14.52 15.03 10.08
CA ASN A 93 -14.02 15.80 11.22
C ASN A 93 -12.67 16.49 10.95
N TYR A 94 -11.97 16.19 9.88
CA TYR A 94 -10.73 16.90 9.50
C TYR A 94 -10.98 18.35 9.07
N GLY A 95 -12.21 18.77 8.99
CA GLY A 95 -12.62 20.07 8.50
C GLY A 95 -13.13 19.99 7.06
N GLN A 96 -13.80 21.02 6.67
CA GLN A 96 -14.28 21.20 5.31
C GLN A 96 -13.51 22.32 4.64
N ASP A 97 -13.60 22.38 3.32
CA ASP A 97 -13.15 23.55 2.58
C ASP A 97 -13.88 24.77 3.13
N PHE A 98 -13.15 25.82 3.41
CA PHE A 98 -13.73 27.10 3.82
C PHE A 98 -12.94 28.26 3.25
N GLU A 99 -13.62 29.39 3.12
CA GLU A 99 -13.04 30.68 2.79
C GLU A 99 -13.68 31.74 3.66
N VAL A 100 -12.88 32.68 4.17
CA VAL A 100 -13.33 33.78 5.02
C VAL A 100 -12.71 35.08 4.56
N GLU A 101 -13.51 36.14 4.49
CA GLU A 101 -13.03 37.48 4.25
C GLU A 101 -12.42 38.07 5.53
N LEU A 102 -11.13 38.38 5.49
CA LEU A 102 -10.37 38.93 6.63
C LEU A 102 -10.45 40.45 6.68
N SER A 103 -10.54 41.08 5.54
CA SER A 103 -10.81 42.51 5.32
C SER A 103 -11.34 42.68 3.92
N GLU A 104 -11.85 43.84 3.59
CA GLU A 104 -12.45 44.14 2.27
C GLU A 104 -11.53 43.72 1.12
N GLY A 105 -11.97 42.73 0.34
CA GLY A 105 -11.24 42.14 -0.81
C GLY A 105 -10.09 41.19 -0.44
N LEU A 106 -9.87 40.89 0.84
CA LEU A 106 -8.85 39.95 1.30
C LEU A 106 -9.50 38.67 1.84
N TYR A 107 -9.31 37.56 1.13
CA TYR A 107 -9.86 36.25 1.47
C TYR A 107 -8.75 35.28 1.84
N ALA A 108 -9.01 34.44 2.83
CA ALA A 108 -8.17 33.30 3.19
C ALA A 108 -9.03 32.05 3.40
N GLY A 109 -8.50 30.89 3.06
CA GLY A 109 -9.22 29.65 3.20
C GLY A 109 -8.31 28.42 3.19
N GLN A 110 -8.93 27.26 3.28
CA GLN A 110 -8.24 25.98 3.08
C GLN A 110 -9.08 25.07 2.17
N ARG A 111 -8.38 24.19 1.47
CA ARG A 111 -8.98 23.12 0.67
C ARG A 111 -8.33 21.79 1.00
N LEU A 112 -9.14 20.75 1.07
CA LEU A 112 -8.68 19.37 1.19
C LEU A 112 -8.59 18.78 -0.21
N ILE A 113 -7.37 18.57 -0.70
CA ILE A 113 -7.12 18.05 -2.04
C ILE A 113 -6.55 16.65 -1.91
N PRO A 114 -7.26 15.60 -2.37
CA PRO A 114 -6.71 14.26 -2.39
C PRO A 114 -5.52 14.17 -3.35
N VAL A 115 -4.54 13.32 -3.04
CA VAL A 115 -3.50 12.95 -4.00
C VAL A 115 -4.12 12.19 -5.18
N ASN A 116 -3.47 12.20 -6.34
CA ASN A 116 -4.00 11.51 -7.52
C ASN A 116 -3.79 10.00 -7.43
N THR A 117 -2.60 9.56 -7.02
CA THR A 117 -2.19 8.16 -7.00
C THR A 117 -1.61 7.78 -5.65
N ALA A 118 -2.13 6.75 -5.03
CA ALA A 118 -1.59 6.13 -3.82
C ALA A 118 -1.05 4.74 -4.12
N GLY A 119 0.15 4.44 -3.65
CA GLY A 119 0.72 3.10 -3.65
C GLY A 119 0.60 2.46 -2.28
N CYS A 120 -0.12 1.34 -2.20
CA CYS A 120 -0.35 0.59 -0.97
C CYS A 120 0.51 -0.68 -0.99
N TYR A 121 1.50 -0.76 -0.11
CA TYR A 121 2.29 -1.97 0.07
C TYR A 121 1.64 -2.86 1.14
N VAL A 122 1.25 -4.07 0.75
CA VAL A 122 0.63 -5.05 1.63
C VAL A 122 1.64 -6.16 1.91
N PRO A 123 2.15 -6.30 3.13
CA PRO A 123 3.10 -7.36 3.45
C PRO A 123 2.49 -8.74 3.21
N ALA A 124 3.32 -9.63 2.71
CA ALA A 124 3.06 -11.06 2.63
C ALA A 124 4.29 -11.81 3.17
N GLY A 125 4.15 -13.06 3.45
CA GLY A 125 5.22 -13.89 3.99
C GLY A 125 4.62 -15.09 4.69
N ARG A 126 4.83 -15.20 5.99
CA ARG A 126 4.23 -16.30 6.78
C ARG A 126 2.71 -16.24 6.78
N TYR A 127 2.15 -15.02 6.78
CA TYR A 127 0.71 -14.78 6.87
C TYR A 127 0.28 -13.77 5.81
N ALA A 128 -0.96 -13.86 5.38
CA ALA A 128 -1.61 -12.83 4.55
C ALA A 128 -2.01 -11.66 5.45
N HIS A 129 -1.42 -10.48 5.23
CA HIS A 129 -1.72 -9.29 6.01
C HIS A 129 -2.98 -8.58 5.50
N ILE A 130 -4.14 -9.23 5.66
CA ILE A 130 -5.44 -8.75 5.18
C ILE A 130 -5.78 -7.39 5.81
N ALA A 131 -5.51 -7.20 7.09
CA ALA A 131 -5.74 -5.94 7.78
C ALA A 131 -4.99 -4.77 7.14
N SER A 132 -3.74 -4.97 6.69
CA SER A 132 -2.97 -3.94 5.98
C SER A 132 -3.63 -3.53 4.67
N ALA A 133 -4.17 -4.49 3.91
CA ALA A 133 -4.91 -4.20 2.69
C ALA A 133 -6.20 -3.41 2.99
N VAL A 134 -6.99 -3.85 3.98
CA VAL A 134 -8.20 -3.14 4.38
C VAL A 134 -7.88 -1.71 4.81
N MET A 135 -6.88 -1.52 5.68
CA MET A 135 -6.59 -0.21 6.26
C MET A 135 -5.99 0.77 5.25
N SER A 136 -5.07 0.33 4.39
CA SER A 136 -4.41 1.22 3.43
C SER A 136 -5.32 1.57 2.25
N VAL A 137 -5.95 0.56 1.64
CA VAL A 137 -6.77 0.78 0.43
C VAL A 137 -8.09 1.50 0.75
N THR A 138 -8.77 1.10 1.83
CA THR A 138 -10.04 1.72 2.22
C THR A 138 -9.85 3.20 2.58
N THR A 139 -8.81 3.55 3.33
CA THR A 139 -8.55 4.94 3.71
C THR A 139 -8.17 5.79 2.51
N ALA A 140 -7.37 5.27 1.57
CA ALA A 140 -7.08 5.96 0.32
C ALA A 140 -8.36 6.21 -0.49
N LYS A 141 -9.25 5.21 -0.58
CA LYS A 141 -10.53 5.34 -1.29
C LYS A 141 -11.45 6.38 -0.66
N VAL A 142 -11.59 6.36 0.66
CA VAL A 142 -12.39 7.35 1.41
C VAL A 142 -11.81 8.76 1.27
N ALA A 143 -10.49 8.90 1.25
CA ALA A 143 -9.81 10.18 1.02
C ALA A 143 -10.03 10.76 -0.39
N GLY A 144 -10.64 10.00 -1.31
CA GLY A 144 -10.93 10.46 -2.67
C GLY A 144 -9.78 10.25 -3.66
N VAL A 145 -8.79 9.42 -3.33
CA VAL A 145 -7.73 9.06 -4.25
C VAL A 145 -8.30 8.34 -5.47
N LYS A 146 -7.92 8.80 -6.66
CA LYS A 146 -8.50 8.31 -7.92
C LYS A 146 -7.85 7.04 -8.44
N ASN A 147 -6.57 6.85 -8.13
CA ASN A 147 -5.77 5.74 -8.64
C ASN A 147 -5.04 5.06 -7.47
N ILE A 148 -5.44 3.86 -7.12
CA ILE A 148 -4.93 3.12 -5.96
C ILE A 148 -4.23 1.86 -6.45
N LEU A 149 -2.90 1.86 -6.30
CA LEU A 149 -2.03 0.75 -6.65
C LEU A 149 -1.77 -0.11 -5.42
N VAL A 150 -1.81 -1.42 -5.57
CA VAL A 150 -1.49 -2.37 -4.50
C VAL A 150 -0.36 -3.28 -4.97
N CYS A 151 0.67 -3.42 -4.15
CA CYS A 151 1.71 -4.43 -4.31
C CYS A 151 1.74 -5.36 -3.11
N SER A 152 1.97 -6.64 -3.37
CA SER A 152 2.23 -7.64 -2.34
C SER A 152 3.15 -8.71 -2.88
N SER A 153 4.03 -9.27 -2.02
CA SER A 153 4.96 -10.30 -2.45
C SER A 153 4.24 -11.55 -2.95
N PRO A 154 4.54 -12.01 -4.16
CA PRO A 154 3.95 -13.22 -4.70
C PRO A 154 4.58 -14.48 -4.09
N LYS A 155 3.82 -15.56 -4.08
CA LYS A 155 4.34 -16.91 -3.83
C LYS A 155 4.70 -17.59 -5.15
N PRO A 156 5.75 -18.43 -5.18
CA PRO A 156 6.13 -19.16 -6.39
C PRO A 156 4.97 -19.92 -7.02
N GLY A 157 4.74 -19.72 -8.32
CA GLY A 157 3.70 -20.40 -9.08
C GLY A 157 2.25 -20.01 -8.76
N VAL A 158 2.02 -19.17 -7.75
CA VAL A 158 0.67 -18.78 -7.28
C VAL A 158 0.40 -17.29 -7.50
N GLY A 159 1.36 -16.43 -7.18
CA GLY A 159 1.19 -14.98 -7.11
C GLY A 159 0.82 -14.49 -5.72
N VAL A 160 0.24 -13.32 -5.64
CA VAL A 160 -0.27 -12.74 -4.39
C VAL A 160 -1.36 -13.62 -3.79
N HIS A 161 -1.39 -13.69 -2.46
CA HIS A 161 -2.35 -14.53 -1.74
C HIS A 161 -3.80 -14.16 -2.14
N PRO A 162 -4.64 -15.14 -2.51
CA PRO A 162 -6.00 -14.88 -3.02
C PRO A 162 -6.84 -13.97 -2.14
N THR A 163 -6.76 -14.13 -0.82
CA THR A 163 -7.49 -13.29 0.12
C THR A 163 -7.01 -11.84 0.10
N ILE A 164 -5.70 -11.58 -0.12
CA ILE A 164 -5.19 -10.21 -0.27
C ILE A 164 -5.73 -9.59 -1.57
N VAL A 165 -5.74 -10.34 -2.67
CA VAL A 165 -6.28 -9.87 -3.95
C VAL A 165 -7.77 -9.52 -3.81
N TYR A 166 -8.55 -10.43 -3.23
CA TYR A 166 -9.96 -10.18 -2.95
C TYR A 166 -10.18 -8.95 -2.09
N THR A 167 -9.41 -8.81 -1.02
CA THR A 167 -9.52 -7.67 -0.08
C THR A 167 -9.18 -6.35 -0.76
N ALA A 168 -8.09 -6.31 -1.51
CA ALA A 168 -7.67 -5.10 -2.22
C ALA A 168 -8.73 -4.66 -3.24
N ASP A 169 -9.28 -5.60 -4.02
CA ASP A 169 -10.36 -5.33 -4.97
C ASP A 169 -11.63 -4.84 -4.28
N LEU A 170 -12.08 -5.52 -3.23
CA LEU A 170 -13.24 -5.12 -2.43
C LEU A 170 -13.09 -3.70 -1.84
N CYS A 171 -11.91 -3.35 -1.35
CA CYS A 171 -11.63 -2.05 -0.75
C CYS A 171 -11.47 -0.93 -1.79
N GLY A 172 -11.35 -1.26 -3.07
CA GLY A 172 -11.36 -0.31 -4.18
C GLY A 172 -9.99 -0.04 -4.82
N ALA A 173 -9.07 -1.00 -4.80
CA ALA A 173 -7.83 -0.94 -5.56
C ALA A 173 -8.12 -0.93 -7.06
N ASP A 174 -7.41 -0.09 -7.81
CA ASP A 174 -7.53 0.00 -9.27
C ASP A 174 -6.57 -0.97 -9.97
N VAL A 175 -5.39 -1.19 -9.38
CA VAL A 175 -4.37 -2.12 -9.89
C VAL A 175 -3.76 -2.92 -8.75
N ILE A 176 -3.62 -4.22 -8.95
CA ILE A 176 -2.97 -5.13 -8.00
C ILE A 176 -1.80 -5.82 -8.70
N MET A 177 -0.62 -5.78 -8.07
CA MET A 177 0.62 -6.27 -8.67
C MET A 177 1.28 -7.36 -7.83
N ASN A 178 1.75 -8.39 -8.50
CA ASN A 178 2.57 -9.49 -7.97
C ASN A 178 4.04 -9.02 -7.82
N LEU A 179 4.27 -8.07 -6.91
CA LEU A 179 5.59 -7.53 -6.60
C LEU A 179 5.77 -7.37 -5.10
N GLY A 180 6.92 -7.78 -4.60
CA GLY A 180 7.34 -7.60 -3.21
C GLY A 180 8.60 -6.76 -3.09
N GLY A 181 9.07 -6.53 -1.86
CA GLY A 181 10.34 -5.89 -1.57
C GLY A 181 10.56 -4.49 -2.17
N VAL A 182 11.81 -4.13 -2.35
CA VAL A 182 12.24 -2.81 -2.86
C VAL A 182 11.71 -2.56 -4.28
N GLN A 183 11.67 -3.60 -5.12
CA GLN A 183 11.20 -3.50 -6.50
C GLN A 183 9.71 -3.12 -6.60
N ALA A 184 8.89 -3.49 -5.63
CA ALA A 184 7.49 -3.07 -5.55
C ALA A 184 7.37 -1.56 -5.28
N ILE A 185 8.16 -1.06 -4.34
CA ILE A 185 8.23 0.36 -4.01
C ILE A 185 8.71 1.16 -5.21
N ALA A 186 9.80 0.72 -5.86
CA ALA A 186 10.34 1.36 -7.05
C ALA A 186 9.32 1.36 -8.22
N ALA A 187 8.60 0.26 -8.43
CA ALA A 187 7.59 0.16 -9.48
C ALA A 187 6.45 1.17 -9.27
N MET A 188 5.94 1.30 -8.05
CA MET A 188 4.89 2.27 -7.74
C MET A 188 5.41 3.71 -7.83
N THR A 189 6.61 3.99 -7.32
CA THR A 189 7.21 5.34 -7.34
C THR A 189 7.51 5.81 -8.76
N ASN A 190 8.00 4.93 -9.62
CA ASN A 190 8.40 5.27 -10.99
C ASN A 190 7.29 5.09 -12.02
N GLY A 191 6.09 4.68 -11.61
CA GLY A 191 4.96 4.49 -12.53
C GLY A 191 5.20 3.39 -13.56
N LEU A 192 5.75 2.25 -13.14
CA LEU A 192 6.02 1.13 -14.03
C LEU A 192 4.78 0.26 -14.25
N PHE A 193 4.85 -0.64 -15.24
CA PHE A 193 3.76 -1.56 -15.62
C PHE A 193 2.48 -0.83 -16.04
N GLY A 194 2.64 0.29 -16.75
CA GLY A 194 1.52 1.06 -17.30
C GLY A 194 0.78 1.92 -16.27
N ASN A 195 1.33 2.09 -15.08
CA ASN A 195 0.73 2.89 -14.01
C ASN A 195 1.23 4.34 -14.01
N ALA A 196 0.45 5.23 -13.40
CA ALA A 196 0.95 6.54 -13.00
C ALA A 196 1.87 6.42 -11.78
N PRO A 197 2.92 7.28 -11.65
CA PRO A 197 3.73 7.35 -10.44
C PRO A 197 2.87 7.65 -9.21
N ALA A 198 3.16 6.98 -8.10
CA ALA A 198 2.48 7.23 -6.84
C ALA A 198 2.94 8.55 -6.21
N ASP A 199 1.98 9.40 -5.84
CA ASP A 199 2.24 10.64 -5.09
C ASP A 199 2.54 10.35 -3.62
N ILE A 200 2.01 9.24 -3.11
CA ILE A 200 2.23 8.77 -1.74
C ILE A 200 2.34 7.25 -1.71
N LEU A 201 3.22 6.76 -0.85
CA LEU A 201 3.33 5.33 -0.55
C LEU A 201 2.91 5.11 0.90
N VAL A 202 2.10 4.10 1.13
CA VAL A 202 1.66 3.68 2.46
C VAL A 202 1.87 2.19 2.64
N GLY A 203 2.30 1.82 3.84
CA GLY A 203 2.54 0.43 4.22
C GLY A 203 3.07 0.34 5.64
N PRO A 204 2.99 -0.82 6.30
CA PRO A 204 3.57 -1.05 7.61
C PRO A 204 5.08 -1.28 7.53
#